data_7fa950f272147738a0f6279c09d5e867
#
_entry.id   7fa950f272147738a0f6279c09d5e867
#
_cell.length_a   1.000
_cell.length_b   1.000
_cell.length_c   1.000
_cell.angle_alpha   90.00
_cell.angle_beta   90.00
_cell.angle_gamma   90.00
#
_symmetry.space_group_name_H-M   'P 1'
#
loop_
_entity.id
_entity.type
_entity.pdbx_description
1 polymer ?
#
loop_
_entity_poly.entity_id
_entity_poly.type
_entity_poly.pdbx_seq_one_letter_code
_entity_poly.pdbx_strand_id
1 'polypeptide(L)'
;KEAWILLGKAELHKGDFLGAASTFGYIQRHYPSDVEIVCEARIWQARAYGEMDWMHEAWQAFDQIKENDVVKRLNQDYAEVKAFLLMKENNYKEAIPYLQLAAKKENNKYLSSRFNYLLGQLYFEQNQIGKAIDCFKMTIRQSQTYPMEFNARLMMLQCNDEAWEK
;
A
#
# COMPACT_ATOMS: atom_id res chain seq x y z
N LYS A 1 19.81 14.07 4.91
CA LYS A 1 18.46 14.07 4.36
C LYS A 1 17.86 12.67 4.44
N GLU A 2 18.53 11.67 3.85
CA GLU A 2 18.07 10.26 3.85
C GLU A 2 17.90 9.70 5.27
N ALA A 3 18.77 10.07 6.21
CA ALA A 3 18.63 9.65 7.60
C ALA A 3 17.29 10.09 8.24
N TRP A 4 16.78 11.27 7.87
CA TRP A 4 15.48 11.73 8.32
C TRP A 4 14.33 10.93 7.71
N ILE A 5 14.42 10.56 6.44
CA ILE A 5 13.45 9.64 5.81
C ILE A 5 13.43 8.29 6.53
N LEU A 6 14.61 7.74 6.82
CA LEU A 6 14.73 6.47 7.55
C LEU A 6 14.16 6.57 8.97
N LEU A 7 14.40 7.69 9.66
CA LEU A 7 13.82 7.94 10.99
C LEU A 7 12.31 7.96 10.93
N GLY A 8 11.71 8.75 10.03
CA GLY A 8 10.26 8.81 9.89
C GLY A 8 9.64 7.47 9.52
N LYS A 9 10.28 6.69 8.64
CA LYS A 9 9.85 5.31 8.32
C LYS A 9 9.95 4.39 9.54
N ALA A 10 10.99 4.51 10.35
CA ALA A 10 11.15 3.72 11.57
C ALA A 10 10.10 4.07 12.63
N GLU A 11 9.79 5.36 12.81
CA GLU A 11 8.70 5.85 13.68
C GLU A 11 7.36 5.28 13.22
N LEU A 12 7.06 5.33 11.92
CA LEU A 12 5.85 4.79 11.32
C LEU A 12 5.72 3.27 11.59
N HIS A 13 6.79 2.50 11.38
CA HIS A 13 6.78 1.06 11.63
C HIS A 13 6.69 0.71 13.11
N LYS A 14 7.13 1.60 14.00
CA LYS A 14 6.98 1.46 15.45
C LYS A 14 5.55 1.78 15.94
N GLY A 15 4.73 2.38 15.09
CA GLY A 15 3.37 2.85 15.42
C GLY A 15 3.34 4.27 15.98
N ASP A 16 4.47 5.00 15.96
CA ASP A 16 4.51 6.42 16.31
C ASP A 16 4.16 7.26 15.08
N PHE A 17 2.89 7.23 14.71
CA PHE A 17 2.39 7.88 13.49
C PHE A 17 2.49 9.41 13.56
N LEU A 18 2.27 9.99 14.75
CA LEU A 18 2.38 11.44 14.93
C LEU A 18 3.83 11.90 14.86
N GLY A 19 4.75 11.16 15.47
CA GLY A 19 6.19 11.38 15.34
C GLY A 19 6.63 11.31 13.88
N ALA A 20 6.24 10.26 13.18
CA ALA A 20 6.53 10.07 11.75
C ALA A 20 6.01 11.25 10.91
N ALA A 21 4.74 11.65 11.07
CA ALA A 21 4.16 12.79 10.35
C ALA A 21 4.93 14.10 10.62
N SER A 22 5.37 14.31 11.86
CA SER A 22 6.18 15.47 12.25
C SER A 22 7.57 15.44 11.61
N THR A 23 8.24 14.28 11.60
CA THR A 23 9.55 14.08 10.98
C THR A 23 9.48 14.32 9.46
N PHE A 24 8.47 13.80 8.77
CA PHE A 24 8.28 14.07 7.34
C PHE A 24 7.94 15.55 7.07
N GLY A 25 7.16 16.20 7.93
CA GLY A 25 6.91 17.64 7.86
C GLY A 25 8.17 18.50 8.09
N TYR A 26 9.07 18.04 8.97
CA TYR A 26 10.38 18.69 9.16
C TYR A 26 11.19 18.65 7.86
N ILE A 27 11.25 17.51 7.17
CA ILE A 27 11.99 17.37 5.90
C ILE A 27 11.49 18.37 4.87
N GLN A 28 10.18 18.50 4.70
CA GLN A 28 9.58 19.40 3.71
C GLN A 28 9.93 20.88 3.98
N ARG A 29 10.00 21.28 5.25
CA ARG A 29 10.35 22.66 5.64
C ARG A 29 11.84 22.96 5.51
N HIS A 30 12.72 21.97 5.77
CA HIS A 30 14.16 22.19 5.80
C HIS A 30 14.87 21.90 4.47
N TYR A 31 14.24 21.13 3.59
CA TYR A 31 14.81 20.76 2.30
C TYR A 31 13.86 21.05 1.12
N PRO A 32 13.21 22.24 1.05
CA PRO A 32 12.15 22.51 0.07
C PRO A 32 12.63 22.47 -1.38
N SER A 33 13.93 22.68 -1.61
CA SER A 33 14.54 22.66 -2.95
C SER A 33 14.85 21.24 -3.45
N ASP A 34 14.78 20.23 -2.59
CA ASP A 34 15.03 18.84 -2.95
C ASP A 34 13.69 18.15 -3.26
N VAL A 35 13.26 18.30 -4.52
CA VAL A 35 11.93 17.83 -4.97
C VAL A 35 11.72 16.34 -4.71
N GLU A 36 12.75 15.52 -4.90
CA GLU A 36 12.66 14.08 -4.72
C GLU A 36 12.44 13.70 -3.26
N ILE A 37 13.21 14.30 -2.33
CA ILE A 37 13.08 14.00 -0.91
C ILE A 37 11.78 14.56 -0.32
N VAL A 38 11.32 15.72 -0.83
CA VAL A 38 10.03 16.29 -0.45
C VAL A 38 8.88 15.40 -0.93
N CYS A 39 8.97 14.88 -2.15
CA CYS A 39 7.99 13.94 -2.68
C CYS A 39 7.91 12.67 -1.81
N GLU A 40 9.06 12.05 -1.50
CA GLU A 40 9.12 10.89 -0.61
C GLU A 40 8.54 11.18 0.77
N ALA A 41 8.89 12.33 1.36
CA ALA A 41 8.37 12.74 2.66
C ALA A 41 6.84 12.92 2.64
N ARG A 42 6.26 13.50 1.57
CA ARG A 42 4.81 13.64 1.42
C ARG A 42 4.10 12.30 1.31
N ILE A 43 4.64 11.37 0.53
CA ILE A 43 4.08 10.01 0.39
C ILE A 43 3.94 9.37 1.78
N TRP A 44 5.03 9.36 2.56
CA TRP A 44 5.03 8.70 3.86
C TRP A 44 4.30 9.50 4.95
N GLN A 45 4.22 10.82 4.84
CA GLN A 45 3.41 11.64 5.72
C GLN A 45 1.91 11.34 5.52
N ALA A 46 1.47 11.22 4.26
CA ALA A 46 0.11 10.82 3.93
C ALA A 46 -0.21 9.41 4.50
N ARG A 47 0.74 8.48 4.43
CA ARG A 47 0.60 7.16 5.06
C ARG A 47 0.43 7.28 6.58
N ALA A 48 1.24 8.10 7.25
CA ALA A 48 1.15 8.31 8.70
C ALA A 48 -0.20 8.88 9.12
N TYR A 49 -0.71 9.88 8.40
CA TYR A 49 -2.05 10.44 8.63
C TYR A 49 -3.15 9.41 8.39
N GLY A 50 -3.06 8.62 7.34
CA GLY A 50 -4.02 7.54 7.05
C GLY A 50 -4.05 6.45 8.12
N GLU A 51 -2.93 6.14 8.78
CA GLU A 51 -2.90 5.20 9.92
C GLU A 51 -3.63 5.77 11.16
N MET A 52 -3.68 7.09 11.30
CA MET A 52 -4.43 7.78 12.36
C MET A 52 -5.89 8.05 11.97
N ASP A 53 -6.36 7.58 10.82
CA ASP A 53 -7.67 7.88 10.23
C ASP A 53 -7.91 9.38 9.97
N TRP A 54 -6.85 10.18 9.87
CA TRP A 54 -6.89 11.59 9.49
C TRP A 54 -6.89 11.71 7.96
N MET A 55 -8.00 11.31 7.36
CA MET A 55 -8.07 11.15 5.90
C MET A 55 -7.99 12.47 5.16
N HIS A 56 -8.52 13.58 5.74
CA HIS A 56 -8.41 14.89 5.13
C HIS A 56 -6.95 15.34 5.01
N GLU A 57 -6.17 15.23 6.10
CA GLU A 57 -4.75 15.56 6.14
C GLU A 57 -3.93 14.63 5.26
N ALA A 58 -4.31 13.35 5.23
CA ALA A 58 -3.64 12.36 4.38
C ALA A 58 -3.76 12.73 2.90
N TRP A 59 -4.96 13.03 2.42
CA TRP A 59 -5.16 13.47 1.04
C TRP A 59 -4.57 14.85 0.78
N GLN A 60 -4.67 15.80 1.70
CA GLN A 60 -4.02 17.10 1.56
C GLN A 60 -2.51 16.97 1.35
N ALA A 61 -1.84 16.07 2.08
CA ALA A 61 -0.41 15.83 1.89
C ALA A 61 -0.13 15.11 0.55
N PHE A 62 -0.98 14.13 0.19
CA PHE A 62 -0.81 13.33 -1.00
C PHE A 62 -1.07 14.12 -2.30
N ASP A 63 -2.09 14.96 -2.35
CA ASP A 63 -2.47 15.75 -3.52
C ASP A 63 -1.49 16.89 -3.85
N GLN A 64 -0.60 17.23 -2.91
CA GLN A 64 0.51 18.13 -3.18
C GLN A 64 1.64 17.49 -4.00
N ILE A 65 1.58 16.15 -4.23
CA ILE A 65 2.56 15.43 -5.04
C ILE A 65 2.16 15.60 -6.51
N LYS A 66 3.04 16.26 -7.29
CA LYS A 66 2.85 16.31 -8.74
C LYS A 66 3.34 15.01 -9.36
N GLU A 67 2.61 14.46 -10.31
CA GLU A 67 2.98 13.18 -10.96
C GLU A 67 4.40 13.22 -11.56
N ASN A 68 4.82 14.37 -12.08
CA ASN A 68 6.16 14.55 -12.64
C ASN A 68 7.28 14.56 -11.59
N ASP A 69 6.95 14.76 -10.31
CA ASP A 69 7.91 14.76 -9.20
C ASP A 69 8.15 13.32 -8.68
N VAL A 70 7.29 12.37 -9.09
CA VAL A 70 7.40 10.97 -8.69
C VAL A 70 8.45 10.27 -9.54
N VAL A 71 9.68 10.24 -9.04
CA VAL A 71 10.77 9.53 -9.71
C VAL A 71 10.54 8.01 -9.69
N LYS A 72 11.17 7.31 -10.64
CA LYS A 72 10.96 5.86 -10.86
C LYS A 72 11.10 5.00 -9.59
N ARG A 73 12.03 5.37 -8.68
CA ARG A 73 12.24 4.64 -7.43
C ARG A 73 11.08 4.79 -6.44
N LEU A 74 10.34 5.92 -6.49
CA LEU A 74 9.21 6.20 -5.60
C LEU A 74 7.87 5.68 -6.13
N ASN A 75 7.80 5.22 -7.37
CA ASN A 75 6.55 4.75 -7.96
C ASN A 75 5.86 3.63 -7.19
N GLN A 76 6.64 2.77 -6.52
CA GLN A 76 6.10 1.69 -5.70
C GLN A 76 5.51 2.24 -4.40
N ASP A 77 6.26 3.06 -3.68
CA ASP A 77 5.82 3.69 -2.43
C ASP A 77 4.57 4.55 -2.69
N TYR A 78 4.58 5.33 -3.77
CA TYR A 78 3.43 6.13 -4.20
C TYR A 78 2.19 5.28 -4.46
N ALA A 79 2.34 4.19 -5.20
CA ALA A 79 1.23 3.29 -5.52
C ALA A 79 0.71 2.56 -4.27
N GLU A 80 1.61 2.10 -3.39
CA GLU A 80 1.25 1.46 -2.14
C GLU A 80 0.43 2.39 -1.24
N VAL A 81 0.91 3.62 -1.03
CA VAL A 81 0.23 4.58 -0.15
C VAL A 81 -1.10 5.03 -0.77
N LYS A 82 -1.15 5.28 -2.09
CA LYS A 82 -2.41 5.63 -2.75
C LYS A 82 -3.45 4.51 -2.64
N ALA A 83 -3.05 3.27 -2.86
CA ALA A 83 -3.93 2.12 -2.68
C ALA A 83 -4.44 2.01 -1.23
N PHE A 84 -3.55 2.23 -0.26
CA PHE A 84 -3.90 2.23 1.15
C PHE A 84 -4.95 3.27 1.50
N LEU A 85 -4.77 4.52 1.07
CA LEU A 85 -5.73 5.61 1.33
C LEU A 85 -7.11 5.32 0.69
N LEU A 86 -7.11 4.86 -0.57
CA LEU A 86 -8.34 4.48 -1.26
C LEU A 86 -9.06 3.32 -0.56
N MET A 87 -8.34 2.32 -0.06
CA MET A 87 -8.93 1.22 0.69
C MET A 87 -9.51 1.68 2.03
N LYS A 88 -8.88 2.64 2.71
CA LYS A 88 -9.43 3.25 3.95
C LYS A 88 -10.77 3.93 3.71
N GLU A 89 -10.99 4.50 2.54
CA GLU A 89 -12.26 5.11 2.13
C GLU A 89 -13.23 4.14 1.45
N ASN A 90 -12.95 2.84 1.48
CA ASN A 90 -13.72 1.79 0.81
C ASN A 90 -13.80 1.94 -0.71
N ASN A 91 -12.90 2.74 -1.30
CA ASN A 91 -12.83 2.95 -2.74
C ASN A 91 -11.99 1.84 -3.43
N TYR A 92 -12.46 0.61 -3.27
CA TYR A 92 -11.73 -0.60 -3.67
C TYR A 92 -11.47 -0.70 -5.18
N LYS A 93 -12.42 -0.20 -5.98
CA LYS A 93 -12.29 -0.23 -7.45
C LYS A 93 -11.08 0.56 -7.93
N GLU A 94 -10.88 1.74 -7.36
CA GLU A 94 -9.77 2.62 -7.69
C GLU A 94 -8.45 2.17 -7.05
N ALA A 95 -8.50 1.47 -5.92
CA ALA A 95 -7.31 0.95 -5.24
C ALA A 95 -6.61 -0.17 -6.03
N ILE A 96 -7.35 -1.00 -6.76
CA ILE A 96 -6.83 -2.19 -7.46
C ILE A 96 -5.64 -1.87 -8.38
N PRO A 97 -5.70 -0.91 -9.32
CA PRO A 97 -4.58 -0.66 -10.24
C PRO A 97 -3.31 -0.21 -9.50
N TYR A 98 -3.43 0.54 -8.42
CA TYR A 98 -2.29 0.95 -7.61
C TYR A 98 -1.71 -0.21 -6.80
N LEU A 99 -2.56 -1.06 -6.23
CA LEU A 99 -2.12 -2.25 -5.51
C LEU A 99 -1.45 -3.26 -6.45
N GLN A 100 -1.94 -3.40 -7.68
CA GLN A 100 -1.29 -4.21 -8.72
C GLN A 100 0.11 -3.67 -9.07
N LEU A 101 0.25 -2.34 -9.19
CA LEU A 101 1.53 -1.72 -9.46
C LEU A 101 2.53 -1.94 -8.31
N ALA A 102 2.08 -1.81 -7.07
CA ALA A 102 2.88 -2.09 -5.89
C ALA A 102 3.32 -3.56 -5.86
N ALA A 103 2.40 -4.50 -6.04
CA ALA A 103 2.68 -5.93 -6.05
C ALA A 103 3.68 -6.34 -7.15
N LYS A 104 3.54 -5.78 -8.35
CA LYS A 104 4.40 -6.09 -9.50
C LYS A 104 5.84 -5.67 -9.31
N LYS A 105 6.07 -4.58 -8.56
CA LYS A 105 7.42 -4.02 -8.33
C LYS A 105 8.06 -4.53 -7.03
N GLU A 106 7.31 -5.26 -6.21
CA GLU A 106 7.80 -5.73 -4.92
C GLU A 106 8.72 -6.93 -5.09
N ASN A 107 9.97 -6.77 -4.66
CA ASN A 107 11.00 -7.81 -4.67
C ASN A 107 10.98 -8.68 -3.40
N ASN A 108 10.45 -8.16 -2.31
CA ASN A 108 10.28 -8.90 -1.07
C ASN A 108 9.10 -9.86 -1.19
N LYS A 109 9.36 -11.15 -1.18
CA LYS A 109 8.34 -12.20 -1.32
C LYS A 109 7.23 -12.11 -0.25
N TYR A 110 7.59 -11.73 0.97
CA TYR A 110 6.62 -11.57 2.05
C TYR A 110 5.64 -10.42 1.76
N LEU A 111 6.15 -9.25 1.36
CA LEU A 111 5.30 -8.10 1.00
C LEU A 111 4.51 -8.38 -0.28
N SER A 112 5.13 -8.98 -1.28
CA SER A 112 4.45 -9.38 -2.52
C SER A 112 3.30 -10.36 -2.25
N SER A 113 3.49 -11.33 -1.34
CA SER A 113 2.40 -12.25 -0.96
C SER A 113 1.24 -11.51 -0.27
N ARG A 114 1.53 -10.51 0.58
CA ARG A 114 0.49 -9.68 1.22
C ARG A 114 -0.30 -8.85 0.20
N PHE A 115 0.38 -8.21 -0.75
CA PHE A 115 -0.30 -7.46 -1.82
C PHE A 115 -1.18 -8.35 -2.69
N ASN A 116 -0.70 -9.53 -3.05
CA ASN A 116 -1.50 -10.49 -3.82
C ASN A 116 -2.70 -11.00 -3.00
N TYR A 117 -2.54 -11.21 -1.70
CA TYR A 117 -3.66 -11.59 -0.83
C TYR A 117 -4.75 -10.52 -0.78
N LEU A 118 -4.36 -9.25 -0.58
CA LEU A 118 -5.28 -8.11 -0.62
C LEU A 118 -5.98 -7.97 -1.97
N LEU A 119 -5.23 -8.09 -3.07
CA LEU A 119 -5.81 -8.09 -4.42
C LEU A 119 -6.83 -9.21 -4.60
N GLY A 120 -6.54 -10.40 -4.10
CA GLY A 120 -7.46 -11.53 -4.13
C GLY A 120 -8.77 -11.21 -3.41
N GLN A 121 -8.70 -10.63 -2.23
CA GLN A 121 -9.88 -10.20 -1.47
C GLN A 121 -10.69 -9.11 -2.23
N LEU A 122 -10.02 -8.09 -2.78
CA LEU A 122 -10.69 -7.03 -3.53
C LEU A 122 -11.37 -7.55 -4.80
N TYR A 123 -10.76 -8.50 -5.50
CA TYR A 123 -11.38 -9.15 -6.67
C TYR A 123 -12.55 -10.03 -6.28
N PHE A 124 -12.45 -10.74 -5.15
CA PHE A 124 -13.53 -11.55 -4.61
C PHE A 124 -14.77 -10.69 -4.31
N GLU A 125 -14.58 -9.58 -3.56
CA GLU A 125 -15.65 -8.62 -3.26
C GLU A 125 -16.32 -8.02 -4.52
N GLN A 126 -15.56 -7.94 -5.62
CA GLN A 126 -16.09 -7.46 -6.91
C GLN A 126 -16.65 -8.58 -7.79
N ASN A 127 -16.79 -9.78 -7.24
CA ASN A 127 -17.27 -10.97 -7.97
C ASN A 127 -16.41 -11.34 -9.21
N GLN A 128 -15.12 -10.96 -9.18
CA GLN A 128 -14.14 -11.34 -10.21
C GLN A 128 -13.38 -12.59 -9.78
N ILE A 129 -14.11 -13.68 -9.59
CA ILE A 129 -13.65 -14.91 -8.93
C ILE A 129 -12.37 -15.50 -9.58
N GLY A 130 -12.30 -15.52 -10.91
CA GLY A 130 -11.12 -16.02 -11.62
C GLY A 130 -9.83 -15.26 -11.24
N LYS A 131 -9.90 -13.92 -11.19
CA LYS A 131 -8.76 -13.10 -10.80
C LYS A 131 -8.42 -13.25 -9.30
N ALA A 132 -9.44 -13.40 -8.46
CA ALA A 132 -9.25 -13.66 -7.03
C ALA A 132 -8.45 -14.96 -6.82
N ILE A 133 -8.84 -16.04 -7.49
CA ILE A 133 -8.15 -17.33 -7.43
C ILE A 133 -6.69 -17.20 -7.87
N ASP A 134 -6.42 -16.48 -8.97
CA ASP A 134 -5.04 -16.28 -9.45
C ASP A 134 -4.19 -15.53 -8.43
N CYS A 135 -4.74 -14.49 -7.80
CA CYS A 135 -4.07 -13.75 -6.74
C CYS A 135 -3.79 -14.64 -5.50
N PHE A 136 -4.74 -15.45 -5.05
CA PHE A 136 -4.53 -16.37 -3.93
C PHE A 136 -3.51 -17.46 -4.26
N LYS A 137 -3.48 -17.99 -5.49
CA LYS A 137 -2.42 -18.90 -5.94
C LYS A 137 -1.04 -18.26 -5.87
N MET A 138 -0.92 -16.98 -6.31
CA MET A 138 0.34 -16.24 -6.19
C MET A 138 0.73 -16.02 -4.72
N THR A 139 -0.24 -15.72 -3.86
CA THR A 139 -0.01 -15.61 -2.41
C THR A 139 0.58 -16.89 -1.85
N ILE A 140 -0.03 -18.04 -2.12
CA ILE A 140 0.45 -19.36 -1.66
C ILE A 140 1.87 -19.64 -2.16
N ARG A 141 2.14 -19.35 -3.44
CA ARG A 141 3.46 -19.60 -4.06
C ARG A 141 4.57 -18.74 -3.45
N GLN A 142 4.25 -17.53 -3.00
CA GLN A 142 5.22 -16.55 -2.48
C GLN A 142 5.23 -16.50 -0.95
N SER A 143 4.23 -17.08 -0.29
CA SER A 143 4.10 -17.02 1.16
C SER A 143 5.31 -17.66 1.86
N GLN A 144 5.77 -16.96 2.91
CA GLN A 144 6.85 -17.43 3.80
C GLN A 144 6.31 -17.77 5.19
N THR A 145 5.00 -17.66 5.40
CA THR A 145 4.36 -17.91 6.69
C THR A 145 3.13 -18.80 6.53
N TYR A 146 3.00 -19.78 7.42
CA TYR A 146 1.85 -20.70 7.42
C TYR A 146 0.49 -19.97 7.52
N PRO A 147 0.29 -18.96 8.39
CA PRO A 147 -1.01 -18.28 8.48
C PRO A 147 -1.46 -17.62 7.16
N MET A 148 -0.53 -17.02 6.43
CA MET A 148 -0.84 -16.38 5.14
C MET A 148 -1.23 -17.42 4.09
N GLU A 149 -0.48 -18.52 4.02
CA GLU A 149 -0.78 -19.63 3.11
C GLU A 149 -2.13 -20.26 3.45
N PHE A 150 -2.40 -20.53 4.73
CA PHE A 150 -3.65 -21.13 5.18
C PHE A 150 -4.85 -20.23 4.82
N ASN A 151 -4.77 -18.93 5.12
CA ASN A 151 -5.84 -17.99 4.80
C ASN A 151 -6.08 -17.89 3.29
N ALA A 152 -5.03 -17.90 2.47
CA ALA A 152 -5.19 -17.88 1.02
C ALA A 152 -5.85 -19.16 0.49
N ARG A 153 -5.53 -20.34 1.05
CA ARG A 153 -6.20 -21.60 0.72
C ARG A 153 -7.67 -21.59 1.12
N LEU A 154 -8.00 -21.04 2.29
CA LEU A 154 -9.37 -20.89 2.77
C LEU A 154 -10.19 -20.00 1.82
N MET A 155 -9.64 -18.83 1.42
CA MET A 155 -10.29 -17.94 0.45
C MET A 155 -10.50 -18.61 -0.91
N MET A 156 -9.57 -19.46 -1.35
CA MET A 156 -9.74 -20.22 -2.60
C MET A 156 -10.89 -21.24 -2.52
N LEU A 157 -11.12 -21.87 -1.36
CA LEU A 157 -12.28 -22.73 -1.17
C LEU A 157 -13.58 -21.94 -1.29
N GLN A 158 -13.66 -20.78 -0.65
CA GLN A 158 -14.83 -19.88 -0.76
C GLN A 158 -15.08 -19.44 -2.23
N CYS A 159 -14.01 -19.12 -2.98
CA CYS A 159 -14.12 -18.80 -4.40
C CYS A 159 -14.71 -19.97 -5.21
N ASN A 160 -14.36 -21.21 -4.89
CA ASN A 160 -14.86 -22.38 -5.59
C ASN A 160 -16.34 -22.63 -5.26
N ASP A 161 -16.75 -22.49 -4.01
CA ASP A 161 -18.15 -22.67 -3.60
C ASP A 161 -19.06 -21.66 -4.34
N GLU A 162 -18.70 -20.38 -4.40
CA GLU A 162 -19.44 -19.38 -5.18
C GLU A 162 -19.47 -19.64 -6.70
N ALA A 163 -18.44 -20.29 -7.22
CA ALA A 163 -18.41 -20.66 -8.64
C ALA A 163 -19.34 -21.83 -8.98
N TRP A 164 -19.73 -22.66 -8.01
CA TRP A 164 -20.66 -23.79 -8.18
C TRP A 164 -22.14 -23.38 -8.03
N GLU A 165 -22.41 -22.25 -7.35
CA GLU A 165 -23.78 -21.75 -7.14
C GLU A 165 -24.34 -20.94 -8.34
N LYS A 166 -23.54 -20.73 -9.39
CA LYS A 166 -23.89 -19.98 -10.62
C LYS A 166 -23.96 -20.87 -11.84
#